data_e622859e4b9124fa7c10b3b134fc39f6
#
_entry.id   e622859e4b9124fa7c10b3b134fc39f6
#
_cell.length_a   1.000
_cell.length_b   1.000
_cell.length_c   1.000
_cell.angle_alpha   90.00
_cell.angle_beta   90.00
_cell.angle_gamma   90.00
#
_symmetry.space_group_name_H-M   'P 1'
#
loop_
_entity.id
_entity.type
_entity.pdbx_description
1 polymer ?
#
loop_
_entity_poly.entity_id
_entity_poly.type
_entity_poly.pdbx_seq_one_letter_code
_entity_poly.pdbx_strand_id
1 'polypeptide(L)'
;MDVRPLAQGLEFPEGPVALADGSVLLVQIAAGAIARISPDGTKTTVARPGGGPNGAAIGPHGKCYVCNNGGFEWHAEGVHRRPIGQARDYAVGGIERIDLETGNVECLDRVAGEVPLKGPNDLVFDVEGGFYFTDLGKVRARDMDRGAVHYAKADGCFITEVAFPMVTPNGIGLSPDEKPLYVAETEAARLWAFDIIEPGVVRKEPWPSPHGGRLVAGVGGYQRFDSLALDAEGRICVATLINGGITVISPDGRHVEHHPMPDPITTNICFGGPELKTAFITLSWTGRLVAVDWPVPGLRLNYAR
;
A
#
# COMPACT_ATOMS: atom_id res chain seq x y z
N MET A 1 15.38 -12.60 -12.23
CA MET A 1 15.10 -13.08 -10.86
C MET A 1 14.24 -14.34 -10.94
N ASP A 2 14.44 -15.30 -10.04
CA ASP A 2 13.58 -16.49 -9.97
C ASP A 2 12.32 -16.15 -9.19
N VAL A 3 11.15 -16.32 -9.83
CA VAL A 3 9.83 -15.95 -9.26
C VAL A 3 9.17 -17.25 -8.80
N ARG A 4 9.12 -17.46 -7.48
CA ARG A 4 8.57 -18.67 -6.87
C ARG A 4 7.11 -18.43 -6.42
N PRO A 5 6.12 -19.13 -6.97
CA PRO A 5 4.74 -19.04 -6.48
C PRO A 5 4.64 -19.54 -5.03
N LEU A 6 4.01 -18.75 -4.16
CA LEU A 6 3.72 -19.13 -2.77
C LEU A 6 2.24 -19.46 -2.58
N ALA A 7 1.34 -18.68 -3.18
CA ALA A 7 -0.09 -18.95 -3.16
C ALA A 7 -0.76 -18.50 -4.46
N GLN A 8 -1.91 -19.11 -4.77
CA GLN A 8 -2.74 -18.79 -5.94
C GLN A 8 -4.22 -18.89 -5.61
N GLY A 9 -5.08 -18.44 -6.52
CA GLY A 9 -6.52 -18.40 -6.29
C GLY A 9 -6.91 -17.35 -5.25
N LEU A 10 -6.13 -16.25 -5.20
CA LEU A 10 -6.41 -15.10 -4.37
C LEU A 10 -7.31 -14.11 -5.14
N GLU A 11 -8.18 -13.41 -4.42
CA GLU A 11 -9.16 -12.51 -5.01
C GLU A 11 -8.66 -11.06 -4.97
N PHE A 12 -7.78 -10.72 -5.92
CA PHE A 12 -7.07 -9.45 -6.02
C PHE A 12 -6.25 -9.17 -4.76
N PRO A 13 -5.13 -9.91 -4.55
CA PRO A 13 -4.30 -9.79 -3.37
C PRO A 13 -3.58 -8.46 -3.32
N GLU A 14 -3.53 -7.84 -2.12
CA GLU A 14 -2.88 -6.58 -1.83
C GLU A 14 -2.35 -6.55 -0.39
N GLY A 15 -1.68 -5.45 0.00
CA GLY A 15 -1.21 -5.19 1.35
C GLY A 15 -0.45 -6.35 2.01
N PRO A 16 0.57 -6.95 1.37
CA PRO A 16 1.28 -8.06 1.96
C PRO A 16 2.13 -7.59 3.14
N VAL A 17 2.11 -8.36 4.24
CA VAL A 17 2.90 -8.12 5.45
C VAL A 17 3.58 -9.43 5.84
N ALA A 18 4.91 -9.47 5.77
CA ALA A 18 5.68 -10.62 6.20
C ALA A 18 5.73 -10.70 7.73
N LEU A 19 5.46 -11.87 8.29
CA LEU A 19 5.48 -12.12 9.73
C LEU A 19 6.74 -12.90 10.13
N ALA A 20 7.10 -12.82 11.42
CA ALA A 20 8.30 -13.46 11.96
C ALA A 20 8.30 -14.99 11.86
N ASP A 21 7.14 -15.63 11.80
CA ASP A 21 6.99 -17.06 11.62
C ASP A 21 7.13 -17.53 10.16
N GLY A 22 7.44 -16.60 9.25
CA GLY A 22 7.60 -16.84 7.82
C GLY A 22 6.28 -16.85 7.04
N SER A 23 5.14 -16.65 7.70
CA SER A 23 3.87 -16.47 7.02
C SER A 23 3.73 -15.04 6.48
N VAL A 24 2.81 -14.84 5.53
CA VAL A 24 2.47 -13.53 4.97
C VAL A 24 0.99 -13.25 5.20
N LEU A 25 0.67 -12.16 5.88
CA LEU A 25 -0.67 -11.58 5.85
C LEU A 25 -0.85 -10.85 4.53
N LEU A 26 -2.06 -10.87 3.99
CA LEU A 26 -2.45 -10.06 2.85
C LEU A 26 -3.95 -9.80 2.86
N VAL A 27 -4.37 -8.77 2.20
CA VAL A 27 -5.78 -8.53 1.94
C VAL A 27 -6.19 -9.16 0.60
N GLN A 28 -7.44 -9.54 0.48
CA GLN A 28 -8.08 -9.93 -0.77
C GLN A 28 -9.19 -8.91 -1.03
N ILE A 29 -8.89 -7.87 -1.80
CA ILE A 29 -9.78 -6.70 -1.94
C ILE A 29 -11.16 -7.14 -2.43
N ALA A 30 -11.21 -7.98 -3.45
CA ALA A 30 -12.46 -8.41 -4.05
C ALA A 30 -13.27 -9.38 -3.19
N ALA A 31 -12.61 -10.06 -2.24
CA ALA A 31 -13.28 -10.94 -1.28
C ALA A 31 -13.70 -10.20 0.01
N GLY A 32 -13.27 -8.94 0.19
CA GLY A 32 -13.48 -8.20 1.44
C GLY A 32 -12.87 -8.91 2.65
N ALA A 33 -11.68 -9.52 2.49
CA ALA A 33 -11.12 -10.43 3.47
C ALA A 33 -9.62 -10.23 3.68
N ILE A 34 -9.14 -10.62 4.85
CA ILE A 34 -7.73 -10.73 5.19
C ILE A 34 -7.38 -12.20 5.31
N ALA A 35 -6.30 -12.59 4.65
CA ALA A 35 -5.81 -13.95 4.66
C ALA A 35 -4.37 -14.00 5.20
N ARG A 36 -4.02 -15.13 5.79
CA ARG A 36 -2.66 -15.52 6.16
C ARG A 36 -2.24 -16.66 5.25
N ILE A 37 -1.09 -16.52 4.63
CA ILE A 37 -0.45 -17.53 3.80
C ILE A 37 0.73 -18.09 4.57
N SER A 38 0.67 -19.36 4.93
CA SER A 38 1.75 -20.07 5.60
C SER A 38 2.92 -20.35 4.64
N PRO A 39 4.14 -20.65 5.14
CA PRO A 39 5.30 -20.93 4.28
C PRO A 39 5.08 -22.10 3.29
N ASP A 40 4.19 -23.03 3.60
CA ASP A 40 3.78 -24.12 2.71
C ASP A 40 2.71 -23.75 1.68
N GLY A 41 2.28 -22.49 1.65
CA GLY A 41 1.25 -21.97 0.74
C GLY A 41 -0.19 -22.16 1.25
N THR A 42 -0.41 -22.71 2.42
CA THR A 42 -1.74 -22.87 3.00
C THR A 42 -2.38 -21.53 3.29
N LYS A 43 -3.58 -21.30 2.77
CA LYS A 43 -4.37 -20.07 2.95
C LYS A 43 -5.38 -20.23 4.09
N THR A 44 -5.36 -19.33 5.06
CA THR A 44 -6.33 -19.20 6.15
C THR A 44 -6.95 -17.82 6.15
N THR A 45 -8.28 -17.71 6.25
CA THR A 45 -8.94 -16.41 6.44
C THR A 45 -8.82 -15.98 7.90
N VAL A 46 -8.28 -14.77 8.13
CA VAL A 46 -8.12 -14.17 9.47
C VAL A 46 -9.33 -13.34 9.85
N ALA A 47 -9.81 -12.49 8.94
CA ALA A 47 -10.94 -11.59 9.18
C ALA A 47 -11.71 -11.30 7.89
N ARG A 48 -12.95 -10.81 8.03
CA ARG A 48 -13.79 -10.37 6.91
C ARG A 48 -14.38 -8.98 7.20
N PRO A 49 -13.59 -7.92 7.05
CA PRO A 49 -14.08 -6.56 7.25
C PRO A 49 -15.17 -6.15 6.24
N GLY A 50 -15.21 -6.80 5.07
CA GLY A 50 -16.07 -6.37 3.97
C GLY A 50 -15.51 -5.15 3.24
N GLY A 51 -16.32 -4.49 2.41
CA GLY A 51 -15.89 -3.34 1.61
C GLY A 51 -14.71 -3.68 0.70
N GLY A 52 -13.64 -2.91 0.80
CA GLY A 52 -12.41 -3.11 0.02
C GLY A 52 -11.15 -2.92 0.89
N PRO A 53 -10.79 -3.92 1.75
CA PRO A 53 -9.52 -3.87 2.46
C PRO A 53 -8.38 -3.80 1.44
N ASN A 54 -7.45 -2.86 1.62
CA ASN A 54 -6.40 -2.58 0.65
C ASN A 54 -5.02 -2.67 1.31
N GLY A 55 -4.38 -1.57 1.67
CA GLY A 55 -3.11 -1.61 2.40
C GLY A 55 -3.27 -2.15 3.81
N ALA A 56 -2.26 -2.87 4.29
CA ALA A 56 -2.21 -3.41 5.64
C ALA A 56 -0.83 -3.20 6.27
N ALA A 57 -0.79 -2.95 7.58
CA ALA A 57 0.45 -2.89 8.34
C ALA A 57 0.25 -3.41 9.76
N ILE A 58 1.30 -3.98 10.34
CA ILE A 58 1.33 -4.24 11.79
C ILE A 58 1.69 -2.95 12.51
N GLY A 59 0.90 -2.59 13.48
CA GLY A 59 1.11 -1.43 14.34
C GLY A 59 1.34 -1.82 15.80
N PRO A 60 1.18 -0.86 16.72
CA PRO A 60 1.34 -1.09 18.15
C PRO A 60 0.53 -2.28 18.66
N HIS A 61 1.08 -2.97 19.66
CA HIS A 61 0.48 -4.16 20.29
C HIS A 61 0.22 -5.35 19.34
N GLY A 62 0.92 -5.39 18.17
CA GLY A 62 0.78 -6.47 17.20
C GLY A 62 -0.57 -6.53 16.49
N LYS A 63 -1.35 -5.46 16.54
CA LYS A 63 -2.61 -5.35 15.79
C LYS A 63 -2.34 -5.05 14.32
N CYS A 64 -3.21 -5.54 13.44
CA CYS A 64 -3.16 -5.22 12.03
C CYS A 64 -4.07 -4.03 11.73
N TYR A 65 -3.53 -3.01 11.09
CA TYR A 65 -4.28 -1.84 10.63
C TYR A 65 -4.48 -1.96 9.13
N VAL A 66 -5.67 -1.62 8.67
CA VAL A 66 -6.08 -1.80 7.28
C VAL A 66 -6.77 -0.54 6.77
N CYS A 67 -6.31 -0.07 5.62
CA CYS A 67 -7.02 0.90 4.83
C CYS A 67 -8.16 0.21 4.09
N ASN A 68 -9.41 0.56 4.39
CA ASN A 68 -10.58 0.03 3.67
C ASN A 68 -11.11 1.10 2.72
N ASN A 69 -11.00 0.84 1.42
CA ASN A 69 -11.41 1.80 0.40
C ASN A 69 -12.92 1.80 0.09
N GLY A 70 -13.72 1.00 0.80
CA GLY A 70 -15.16 0.89 0.58
C GLY A 70 -15.57 0.07 -0.65
N GLY A 71 -14.61 -0.55 -1.35
CA GLY A 71 -14.85 -1.49 -2.44
C GLY A 71 -14.81 -0.92 -3.85
N PHE A 72 -14.65 -1.84 -4.80
CA PHE A 72 -14.65 -1.59 -6.24
C PHE A 72 -15.73 -2.39 -6.95
N GLU A 73 -16.17 -1.90 -8.11
CA GLU A 73 -16.82 -2.73 -9.13
C GLU A 73 -15.75 -3.51 -9.89
N TRP A 74 -16.01 -4.79 -10.17
CA TRP A 74 -15.02 -5.72 -10.70
C TRP A 74 -15.36 -6.19 -12.11
N HIS A 75 -14.36 -6.20 -13.00
CA HIS A 75 -14.37 -7.05 -14.18
C HIS A 75 -13.62 -8.34 -13.87
N ALA A 76 -14.26 -9.48 -14.11
CA ALA A 76 -13.66 -10.80 -13.88
C ALA A 76 -13.84 -11.69 -15.09
N GLU A 77 -12.76 -12.35 -15.54
CA GLU A 77 -12.76 -13.32 -16.63
C GLU A 77 -11.80 -14.46 -16.29
N GLY A 78 -12.33 -15.63 -15.99
CA GLY A 78 -11.56 -16.76 -15.47
C GLY A 78 -10.86 -16.40 -14.17
N VAL A 79 -9.53 -16.51 -14.14
CA VAL A 79 -8.70 -16.13 -12.98
C VAL A 79 -8.38 -14.62 -12.95
N HIS A 80 -8.58 -13.94 -14.06
CA HIS A 80 -8.22 -12.54 -14.23
C HIS A 80 -9.27 -11.61 -13.60
N ARG A 81 -8.80 -10.66 -12.79
CA ARG A 81 -9.67 -9.70 -12.12
C ARG A 81 -9.03 -8.31 -12.10
N ARG A 82 -9.84 -7.29 -12.33
CA ARG A 82 -9.41 -5.89 -12.21
C ARG A 82 -10.55 -4.99 -11.74
N PRO A 83 -10.26 -3.92 -10.99
CA PRO A 83 -11.26 -2.92 -10.67
C PRO A 83 -11.64 -2.13 -11.93
N ILE A 84 -12.92 -1.76 -12.04
CA ILE A 84 -13.46 -0.95 -13.14
C ILE A 84 -14.13 0.34 -12.66
N GLY A 85 -14.12 0.61 -11.36
CA GLY A 85 -14.70 1.82 -10.78
C GLY A 85 -15.13 1.61 -9.34
N GLN A 86 -15.80 2.61 -8.80
CA GLN A 86 -16.36 2.59 -7.46
C GLN A 86 -17.43 1.49 -7.35
N ALA A 87 -17.47 0.78 -6.21
CA ALA A 87 -18.53 -0.21 -5.94
C ALA A 87 -19.92 0.46 -5.97
N ARG A 88 -20.92 -0.28 -6.42
CA ARG A 88 -22.31 0.23 -6.49
C ARG A 88 -22.93 0.47 -5.12
N ASP A 89 -22.52 -0.33 -4.13
CA ASP A 89 -22.92 -0.27 -2.73
C ASP A 89 -21.91 0.51 -1.86
N TYR A 90 -21.01 1.26 -2.49
CA TYR A 90 -20.03 2.09 -1.79
C TYR A 90 -20.73 3.06 -0.83
N ALA A 91 -20.33 3.01 0.43
CA ALA A 91 -20.81 3.94 1.46
C ALA A 91 -19.73 4.98 1.82
N VAL A 92 -18.58 4.54 2.30
CA VAL A 92 -17.46 5.39 2.73
C VAL A 92 -16.22 4.52 2.93
N GLY A 93 -15.04 5.09 2.76
CA GLY A 93 -13.77 4.47 3.17
C GLY A 93 -13.55 4.57 4.68
N GLY A 94 -12.55 3.88 5.20
CA GLY A 94 -12.21 3.94 6.62
C GLY A 94 -10.89 3.27 6.97
N ILE A 95 -10.44 3.52 8.18
CA ILE A 95 -9.31 2.80 8.79
C ILE A 95 -9.87 1.78 9.77
N GLU A 96 -9.39 0.55 9.67
CA GLU A 96 -9.81 -0.57 10.50
C GLU A 96 -8.63 -1.15 11.27
N ARG A 97 -8.87 -1.57 12.51
CA ARG A 97 -7.92 -2.27 13.35
C ARG A 97 -8.42 -3.70 13.59
N ILE A 98 -7.54 -4.67 13.38
CA ILE A 98 -7.90 -6.09 13.39
C ILE A 98 -7.05 -6.82 14.42
N ASP A 99 -7.73 -7.57 15.25
CA ASP A 99 -7.10 -8.53 16.15
C ASP A 99 -6.82 -9.82 15.38
N LEU A 100 -5.55 -10.15 15.22
CA LEU A 100 -5.13 -11.31 14.41
C LEU A 100 -5.41 -12.66 15.07
N GLU A 101 -5.66 -12.71 16.38
CA GLU A 101 -5.97 -13.95 17.11
C GLU A 101 -7.47 -14.25 17.05
N THR A 102 -8.30 -13.22 17.22
CA THR A 102 -9.76 -13.39 17.30
C THR A 102 -10.47 -13.12 15.97
N GLY A 103 -9.82 -12.40 15.03
CA GLY A 103 -10.43 -11.91 13.80
C GLY A 103 -11.39 -10.72 14.00
N ASN A 104 -11.44 -10.15 15.21
CA ASN A 104 -12.30 -9.00 15.47
C ASN A 104 -11.84 -7.77 14.70
N VAL A 105 -12.79 -7.08 14.08
CA VAL A 105 -12.58 -5.86 13.29
C VAL A 105 -13.20 -4.68 14.03
N GLU A 106 -12.41 -3.64 14.22
CA GLU A 106 -12.84 -2.36 14.80
C GLU A 106 -12.61 -1.25 13.79
N CYS A 107 -13.63 -0.45 13.50
CA CYS A 107 -13.46 0.73 12.68
C CYS A 107 -12.96 1.88 13.57
N LEU A 108 -11.78 2.42 13.25
CA LEU A 108 -11.17 3.52 13.97
C LEU A 108 -11.69 4.87 13.48
N ASP A 109 -11.57 5.12 12.17
CA ASP A 109 -11.90 6.40 11.56
C ASP A 109 -12.53 6.25 10.17
N ARG A 110 -13.45 7.17 9.87
CA ARG A 110 -14.07 7.36 8.56
C ARG A 110 -13.99 8.81 8.07
N VAL A 111 -13.47 9.70 8.90
CA VAL A 111 -13.36 11.13 8.59
C VAL A 111 -12.03 11.69 9.07
N ALA A 112 -11.45 12.61 8.31
CA ALA A 112 -10.32 13.44 8.69
C ALA A 112 -10.83 14.85 9.01
N GLY A 113 -11.01 15.16 10.28
CA GLY A 113 -11.75 16.36 10.71
C GLY A 113 -13.20 16.29 10.23
N GLU A 114 -13.59 17.18 9.31
CA GLU A 114 -14.94 17.19 8.69
C GLU A 114 -14.99 16.49 7.32
N VAL A 115 -13.83 16.03 6.80
CA VAL A 115 -13.73 15.46 5.46
C VAL A 115 -13.86 13.93 5.52
N PRO A 116 -14.89 13.33 4.92
CA PRO A 116 -15.03 11.89 4.84
C PRO A 116 -13.89 11.26 4.02
N LEU A 117 -13.31 10.17 4.54
CA LEU A 117 -12.35 9.36 3.82
C LEU A 117 -13.04 8.72 2.60
N LYS A 118 -12.43 8.82 1.43
CA LYS A 118 -13.03 8.34 0.18
C LYS A 118 -12.53 6.95 -0.21
N GLY A 119 -11.24 6.77 -0.24
CA GLY A 119 -10.63 5.52 -0.63
C GLY A 119 -9.28 5.31 0.03
N PRO A 120 -9.20 5.17 1.39
CA PRO A 120 -7.96 4.82 2.05
C PRO A 120 -7.29 3.64 1.36
N ASN A 121 -5.99 3.78 1.08
CA ASN A 121 -5.30 2.84 0.20
C ASN A 121 -4.15 2.13 0.90
N ASP A 122 -3.06 2.82 1.24
CA ASP A 122 -1.88 2.20 1.86
C ASP A 122 -1.42 2.97 3.09
N LEU A 123 -0.62 2.34 3.97
CA LEU A 123 -0.21 2.94 5.25
C LEU A 123 1.16 2.48 5.72
N VAL A 124 1.83 3.37 6.47
CA VAL A 124 3.13 3.09 7.11
C VAL A 124 3.18 3.71 8.51
N PHE A 125 3.61 2.93 9.51
CA PHE A 125 3.79 3.39 10.88
C PHE A 125 5.13 4.10 11.08
N ASP A 126 5.13 5.21 11.83
CA ASP A 126 6.34 5.84 12.35
C ASP A 126 6.81 5.17 13.67
N VAL A 127 7.97 5.59 14.15
CA VAL A 127 8.55 5.06 15.41
C VAL A 127 7.75 5.47 16.65
N GLU A 128 6.97 6.55 16.58
CA GLU A 128 6.16 7.07 17.69
C GLU A 128 4.80 6.36 17.83
N GLY A 129 4.45 5.50 16.88
CA GLY A 129 3.20 4.72 16.88
C GLY A 129 2.01 5.41 16.24
N GLY A 130 2.24 6.52 15.54
CA GLY A 130 1.31 7.04 14.56
C GLY A 130 1.54 6.42 13.18
N PHE A 131 0.69 6.73 12.22
CA PHE A 131 0.85 6.23 10.86
C PHE A 131 0.41 7.25 9.81
N TYR A 132 1.17 7.27 8.72
CA TYR A 132 0.78 7.96 7.51
C TYR A 132 -0.01 7.02 6.62
N PHE A 133 -1.04 7.54 5.95
CA PHE A 133 -1.79 6.77 4.97
C PHE A 133 -2.24 7.63 3.79
N THR A 134 -2.45 6.98 2.67
CA THR A 134 -3.00 7.60 1.47
C THR A 134 -4.50 7.40 1.40
N ASP A 135 -5.21 8.42 0.96
CA ASP A 135 -6.58 8.33 0.47
C ASP A 135 -6.54 8.56 -1.05
N LEU A 136 -6.69 7.48 -1.81
CA LEU A 136 -6.64 7.51 -3.27
C LEU A 136 -7.79 8.32 -3.88
N GLY A 137 -8.89 8.46 -3.14
CA GLY A 137 -10.16 8.91 -3.68
C GLY A 137 -10.90 7.79 -4.41
N LYS A 138 -11.96 8.14 -5.13
CA LYS A 138 -12.73 7.23 -5.98
C LYS A 138 -12.73 7.69 -7.42
N VAL A 139 -12.54 6.72 -8.33
CA VAL A 139 -12.63 6.94 -9.77
C VAL A 139 -13.99 6.44 -10.25
N ARG A 140 -14.70 7.29 -10.98
CA ARG A 140 -16.01 7.05 -11.58
C ARG A 140 -15.94 7.24 -13.09
N ALA A 141 -17.02 6.97 -13.78
CA ALA A 141 -17.02 6.93 -15.25
C ALA A 141 -16.62 8.27 -15.91
N ARG A 142 -16.85 9.42 -15.28
CA ARG A 142 -16.61 10.75 -15.86
C ARG A 142 -15.88 11.72 -14.94
N ASP A 143 -15.58 11.34 -13.69
CA ASP A 143 -14.90 12.15 -12.71
C ASP A 143 -14.10 11.29 -11.75
N MET A 144 -13.27 11.94 -10.94
CA MET A 144 -12.55 11.30 -9.82
C MET A 144 -12.45 12.27 -8.66
N ASP A 145 -12.35 11.75 -7.45
CA ASP A 145 -11.96 12.53 -6.29
C ASP A 145 -10.47 12.88 -6.39
N ARG A 146 -10.09 14.05 -5.85
CA ARG A 146 -8.68 14.32 -5.56
C ARG A 146 -8.33 13.58 -4.28
N GLY A 147 -7.18 12.92 -4.30
CA GLY A 147 -6.69 12.18 -3.16
C GLY A 147 -5.89 13.05 -2.18
N ALA A 148 -5.55 12.45 -1.04
CA ALA A 148 -4.79 13.10 0.02
C ALA A 148 -3.82 12.14 0.70
N VAL A 149 -2.88 12.71 1.45
CA VAL A 149 -2.09 12.00 2.47
C VAL A 149 -2.57 12.48 3.83
N HIS A 150 -2.77 11.54 4.72
CA HIS A 150 -3.17 11.79 6.11
C HIS A 150 -2.15 11.22 7.10
N TYR A 151 -2.19 11.73 8.31
CA TYR A 151 -1.52 11.15 9.48
C TYR A 151 -2.55 10.90 10.57
N ALA A 152 -2.47 9.74 11.22
CA ALA A 152 -3.36 9.36 12.31
C ALA A 152 -2.60 8.73 13.47
N LYS A 153 -3.19 8.78 14.66
CA LYS A 153 -2.73 8.01 15.82
C LYS A 153 -3.40 6.64 15.86
N ALA A 154 -2.64 5.64 16.33
CA ALA A 154 -3.08 4.26 16.37
C ALA A 154 -4.32 3.99 17.25
N ASP A 155 -4.66 4.91 18.15
CA ASP A 155 -5.84 4.83 18.99
C ASP A 155 -7.11 5.43 18.36
N GLY A 156 -6.99 6.04 17.17
CA GLY A 156 -8.10 6.70 16.48
C GLY A 156 -8.51 8.05 17.05
N CYS A 157 -7.75 8.61 18.00
CA CYS A 157 -8.13 9.89 18.64
C CYS A 157 -7.74 11.13 17.83
N PHE A 158 -6.95 10.96 16.77
CA PHE A 158 -6.43 12.07 15.98
C PHE A 158 -6.16 11.65 14.55
N ILE A 159 -6.63 12.45 13.61
CA ILE A 159 -6.33 12.35 12.19
C ILE A 159 -6.20 13.75 11.60
N THR A 160 -5.20 13.97 10.76
CA THR A 160 -4.96 15.25 10.07
C THR A 160 -4.57 15.04 8.63
N GLU A 161 -4.91 16.00 7.76
CA GLU A 161 -4.47 16.03 6.37
C GLU A 161 -3.03 16.56 6.27
N VAL A 162 -2.15 15.79 5.66
CA VAL A 162 -0.73 16.13 5.47
C VAL A 162 -0.50 16.77 4.10
N ALA A 163 -1.09 16.24 3.03
CA ALA A 163 -0.95 16.76 1.68
C ALA A 163 -2.22 16.60 0.86
N PHE A 164 -2.64 17.68 0.20
CA PHE A 164 -3.77 17.76 -0.72
C PHE A 164 -3.53 18.93 -1.71
N PRO A 165 -4.01 18.88 -2.96
CA PRO A 165 -4.69 17.76 -3.63
C PRO A 165 -3.69 16.86 -4.37
N MET A 166 -3.86 15.54 -4.31
CA MET A 166 -3.05 14.58 -5.05
C MET A 166 -3.87 13.83 -6.12
N VAL A 167 -3.16 13.19 -7.07
CA VAL A 167 -3.79 12.42 -8.14
C VAL A 167 -3.65 10.93 -7.83
N THR A 168 -4.69 10.34 -7.25
CA THR A 168 -4.71 8.91 -6.88
C THR A 168 -3.46 8.45 -6.10
N PRO A 169 -3.14 9.08 -4.94
CA PRO A 169 -2.01 8.64 -4.13
C PRO A 169 -2.27 7.22 -3.61
N ASN A 170 -1.25 6.36 -3.71
CA ASN A 170 -1.33 4.93 -3.48
C ASN A 170 -0.22 4.50 -2.50
N GLY A 171 0.87 3.89 -2.98
CA GLY A 171 1.96 3.46 -2.13
C GLY A 171 2.55 4.57 -1.28
N ILE A 172 2.86 4.27 -0.02
CA ILE A 172 3.42 5.20 0.94
C ILE A 172 4.49 4.51 1.79
N GLY A 173 5.60 5.20 2.08
CA GLY A 173 6.68 4.63 2.88
C GLY A 173 7.60 5.69 3.46
N LEU A 174 8.18 5.38 4.62
CA LEU A 174 9.14 6.23 5.31
C LEU A 174 10.58 5.84 4.93
N SER A 175 11.44 6.84 4.77
CA SER A 175 12.88 6.61 4.65
C SER A 175 13.47 5.96 5.92
N PRO A 176 14.70 5.39 5.86
CA PRO A 176 15.32 4.78 7.04
C PRO A 176 15.49 5.71 8.25
N ASP A 177 15.59 7.01 8.03
CA ASP A 177 15.68 8.04 9.07
C ASP A 177 14.33 8.72 9.37
N GLU A 178 13.25 8.22 8.77
CA GLU A 178 11.87 8.72 8.86
C GLU A 178 11.68 10.21 8.51
N LYS A 179 12.62 10.81 7.82
CA LYS A 179 12.50 12.23 7.42
C LYS A 179 11.78 12.43 6.10
N PRO A 180 12.19 11.82 4.98
CA PRO A 180 11.34 11.78 3.80
C PRO A 180 10.22 10.75 3.94
N LEU A 181 8.99 11.19 3.68
CA LEU A 181 7.84 10.35 3.39
C LEU A 181 7.69 10.26 1.86
N TYR A 182 7.74 9.06 1.31
CA TYR A 182 7.56 8.83 -0.12
C TYR A 182 6.12 8.43 -0.42
N VAL A 183 5.56 8.99 -1.50
CA VAL A 183 4.19 8.71 -1.95
C VAL A 183 4.17 8.52 -3.46
N ALA A 184 3.62 7.39 -3.91
CA ALA A 184 3.41 7.09 -5.31
C ALA A 184 1.99 7.50 -5.75
N GLU A 185 1.88 8.16 -6.91
CA GLU A 185 0.60 8.44 -7.56
C GLU A 185 0.36 7.44 -8.70
N THR A 186 -0.82 6.82 -8.71
CA THR A 186 -1.16 5.78 -9.69
C THR A 186 -1.35 6.34 -11.09
N GLU A 187 -2.33 7.22 -11.29
CA GLU A 187 -2.68 7.70 -12.63
C GLU A 187 -1.58 8.56 -13.26
N ALA A 188 -0.80 9.26 -12.44
CA ALA A 188 0.27 10.13 -12.90
C ALA A 188 1.62 9.42 -13.06
N ALA A 189 1.79 8.20 -12.54
CA ALA A 189 3.05 7.44 -12.46
C ALA A 189 4.20 8.32 -11.93
N ARG A 190 3.97 9.00 -10.80
CA ARG A 190 4.93 9.88 -10.16
C ARG A 190 5.22 9.44 -8.74
N LEU A 191 6.47 9.59 -8.33
CA LEU A 191 6.92 9.41 -6.96
C LEU A 191 7.27 10.77 -6.36
N TRP A 192 6.66 11.08 -5.23
CA TRP A 192 6.86 12.31 -4.48
C TRP A 192 7.53 12.05 -3.14
N ALA A 193 8.26 13.04 -2.63
CA ALA A 193 8.83 13.04 -1.28
C ALA A 193 8.35 14.27 -0.52
N PHE A 194 8.00 14.06 0.75
CA PHE A 194 7.61 15.11 1.68
C PHE A 194 8.56 15.07 2.88
N ASP A 195 9.25 16.17 3.18
CA ASP A 195 10.16 16.25 4.32
C ASP A 195 9.38 16.45 5.62
N ILE A 196 9.38 15.43 6.49
CA ILE A 196 8.71 15.46 7.79
C ILE A 196 9.46 16.40 8.74
N ILE A 197 8.74 17.33 9.36
CA ILE A 197 9.22 18.24 10.40
C ILE A 197 8.93 17.64 11.78
N GLU A 198 7.70 17.16 11.95
CA GLU A 198 7.20 16.45 13.13
C GLU A 198 6.04 15.53 12.70
N PRO A 199 5.61 14.56 13.51
CA PRO A 199 4.54 13.65 13.14
C PRO A 199 3.29 14.36 12.63
N GLY A 200 2.89 14.05 11.39
CA GLY A 200 1.75 14.67 10.71
C GLY A 200 2.03 16.04 10.09
N VAL A 201 3.24 16.60 10.23
CA VAL A 201 3.60 17.90 9.66
C VAL A 201 4.78 17.77 8.72
N VAL A 202 4.61 18.25 7.49
CA VAL A 202 5.66 18.25 6.46
C VAL A 202 6.02 19.64 6.01
N ARG A 203 7.28 19.81 5.60
CA ARG A 203 7.71 21.03 4.91
C ARG A 203 7.09 21.04 3.51
N LYS A 204 6.43 22.15 3.18
CA LYS A 204 5.82 22.32 1.86
C LYS A 204 6.79 22.97 0.91
N GLU A 205 7.05 22.32 -0.23
CA GLU A 205 7.73 22.96 -1.36
C GLU A 205 6.84 24.06 -1.95
N PRO A 206 7.42 25.21 -2.36
CA PRO A 206 6.66 26.28 -3.00
C PRO A 206 6.16 25.86 -4.40
N TRP A 207 5.33 26.73 -4.99
CA TRP A 207 4.98 26.60 -6.39
C TRP A 207 6.26 26.45 -7.26
N PRO A 208 6.32 25.53 -8.24
CA PRO A 208 5.20 24.85 -8.91
C PRO A 208 4.77 23.50 -8.31
N SER A 209 5.19 23.11 -7.09
CA SER A 209 4.66 21.91 -6.48
C SER A 209 3.14 22.04 -6.28
N PRO A 210 2.33 21.05 -6.72
CA PRO A 210 0.87 21.17 -6.64
C PRO A 210 0.32 20.98 -5.22
N HIS A 211 1.06 20.32 -4.35
CA HIS A 211 0.63 19.93 -2.99
C HIS A 211 1.74 20.04 -1.94
N GLY A 212 2.89 20.60 -2.32
CA GLY A 212 4.02 20.82 -1.44
C GLY A 212 5.02 19.65 -1.35
N GLY A 213 4.87 18.59 -2.15
CA GLY A 213 5.86 17.53 -2.27
C GLY A 213 6.94 17.86 -3.30
N ARG A 214 8.14 17.33 -3.09
CA ARG A 214 9.24 17.34 -4.06
C ARG A 214 9.09 16.15 -5.00
N LEU A 215 9.09 16.38 -6.31
CA LEU A 215 9.07 15.30 -7.30
C LEU A 215 10.41 14.53 -7.23
N VAL A 216 10.34 13.22 -6.99
CA VAL A 216 11.49 12.31 -7.01
C VAL A 216 11.68 11.75 -8.40
N ALA A 217 10.62 11.16 -8.97
CA ALA A 217 10.66 10.57 -10.31
C ALA A 217 9.28 10.62 -10.97
N GLY A 218 9.30 10.66 -12.29
CA GLY A 218 8.17 10.39 -13.15
C GLY A 218 8.63 9.50 -14.28
N VAL A 219 8.00 8.33 -14.46
CA VAL A 219 8.40 7.36 -15.47
C VAL A 219 7.66 7.61 -16.78
N GLY A 220 8.35 7.40 -17.89
CA GLY A 220 7.80 7.54 -19.23
C GLY A 220 6.95 6.34 -19.66
N GLY A 221 6.29 6.47 -20.81
CA GLY A 221 5.44 5.44 -21.38
C GLY A 221 4.07 5.34 -20.68
N TYR A 222 3.31 4.29 -21.05
CA TYR A 222 2.02 4.01 -20.43
C TYR A 222 2.20 3.00 -19.30
N GLN A 223 2.34 3.49 -18.10
CA GLN A 223 2.44 2.70 -16.89
C GLN A 223 1.88 3.49 -15.69
N ARG A 224 1.64 2.81 -14.58
CA ARG A 224 1.07 3.38 -13.37
C ARG A 224 1.84 2.87 -12.16
N PHE A 225 2.01 3.69 -11.15
CA PHE A 225 2.54 3.25 -9.86
C PHE A 225 1.42 2.74 -8.96
N ASP A 226 1.77 1.75 -8.13
CA ASP A 226 0.88 1.20 -7.12
C ASP A 226 1.56 1.28 -5.75
N SER A 227 1.42 0.31 -4.89
CA SER A 227 2.04 0.29 -3.55
C SER A 227 3.56 0.22 -3.61
N LEU A 228 4.24 0.52 -2.51
CA LEU A 228 5.69 0.54 -2.45
C LEU A 228 6.23 0.00 -1.12
N ALA A 229 7.49 -0.43 -1.14
CA ALA A 229 8.29 -0.65 0.05
C ALA A 229 9.69 -0.05 -0.16
N LEU A 230 10.44 0.17 0.93
CA LEU A 230 11.82 0.61 0.86
C LEU A 230 12.77 -0.55 1.16
N ASP A 231 13.95 -0.51 0.55
CA ASP A 231 15.05 -1.36 0.96
C ASP A 231 15.96 -0.69 2.00
N ALA A 232 16.91 -1.43 2.53
CA ALA A 232 17.82 -0.95 3.58
C ALA A 232 18.78 0.14 3.11
N GLU A 233 18.96 0.34 1.80
CA GLU A 233 19.70 1.44 1.20
C GLU A 233 18.83 2.69 0.97
N GLY A 234 17.55 2.62 1.35
CA GLY A 234 16.58 3.69 1.18
C GLY A 234 16.06 3.85 -0.24
N ARG A 235 16.30 2.86 -1.13
CA ARG A 235 15.70 2.87 -2.47
C ARG A 235 14.23 2.49 -2.38
N ILE A 236 13.45 3.11 -3.22
CA ILE A 236 11.99 2.96 -3.24
C ILE A 236 11.62 1.91 -4.29
N CYS A 237 11.09 0.77 -3.84
CA CYS A 237 10.65 -0.35 -4.66
C CYS A 237 9.16 -0.19 -4.92
N VAL A 238 8.79 0.37 -6.07
CA VAL A 238 7.40 0.70 -6.42
C VAL A 238 6.82 -0.38 -7.32
N ALA A 239 5.72 -0.98 -6.89
CA ALA A 239 4.95 -1.87 -7.75
C ALA A 239 4.38 -1.09 -8.94
N THR A 240 4.48 -1.67 -10.13
CA THR A 240 4.21 -0.96 -11.39
C THR A 240 3.20 -1.74 -12.22
N LEU A 241 2.07 -1.10 -12.48
CA LEU A 241 0.99 -1.65 -13.30
C LEU A 241 1.25 -1.39 -14.79
N ILE A 242 0.63 -2.19 -15.64
CA ILE A 242 0.70 -2.19 -17.10
C ILE A 242 2.02 -2.79 -17.59
N ASN A 243 3.14 -2.19 -17.21
CA ASN A 243 4.46 -2.74 -17.50
C ASN A 243 4.78 -4.02 -16.70
N GLY A 244 4.09 -4.21 -15.58
CA GLY A 244 4.16 -5.43 -14.75
C GLY A 244 5.50 -5.65 -14.08
N GLY A 245 5.65 -5.30 -12.81
CA GLY A 245 6.90 -5.51 -12.09
C GLY A 245 7.15 -4.54 -10.96
N ILE A 246 8.39 -4.50 -10.50
CA ILE A 246 8.86 -3.58 -9.45
C ILE A 246 9.85 -2.60 -10.05
N THR A 247 9.54 -1.31 -9.95
CA THR A 247 10.44 -0.22 -10.34
C THR A 247 11.19 0.28 -9.12
N VAL A 248 12.50 0.10 -9.09
CA VAL A 248 13.38 0.55 -8.02
C VAL A 248 13.93 1.93 -8.35
N ILE A 249 13.70 2.89 -7.46
CA ILE A 249 14.06 4.30 -7.66
C ILE A 249 14.98 4.73 -6.53
N SER A 250 16.11 5.37 -6.87
CA SER A 250 16.99 5.96 -5.85
C SER A 250 16.32 7.17 -5.16
N PRO A 251 16.68 7.50 -3.90
CA PRO A 251 16.09 8.62 -3.17
C PRO A 251 16.22 9.99 -3.87
N ASP A 252 17.24 10.15 -4.73
CA ASP A 252 17.45 11.35 -5.54
C ASP A 252 16.76 11.29 -6.93
N GLY A 253 16.11 10.17 -7.25
CA GLY A 253 15.41 9.94 -8.52
C GLY A 253 16.30 9.73 -9.75
N ARG A 254 17.64 9.69 -9.60
CA ARG A 254 18.57 9.62 -10.72
C ARG A 254 18.77 8.22 -11.29
N HIS A 255 18.53 7.21 -10.47
CA HIS A 255 18.62 5.81 -10.88
C HIS A 255 17.25 5.17 -10.80
N VAL A 256 16.83 4.61 -11.92
CA VAL A 256 15.56 3.89 -12.06
C VAL A 256 15.85 2.56 -12.74
N GLU A 257 15.50 1.48 -12.07
CA GLU A 257 15.64 0.10 -12.57
C GLU A 257 14.28 -0.60 -12.50
N HIS A 258 13.95 -1.40 -13.51
CA HIS A 258 12.69 -2.15 -13.54
C HIS A 258 12.96 -3.65 -13.54
N HIS A 259 12.34 -4.34 -12.59
CA HIS A 259 12.36 -5.80 -12.45
C HIS A 259 11.00 -6.36 -12.88
N PRO A 260 10.91 -6.96 -14.10
CA PRO A 260 9.63 -7.43 -14.64
C PRO A 260 9.09 -8.62 -13.85
N MET A 261 7.76 -8.65 -13.69
CA MET A 261 7.00 -9.76 -13.09
C MET A 261 6.01 -10.34 -14.11
N PRO A 262 5.63 -11.61 -13.97
CA PRO A 262 4.75 -12.28 -14.93
C PRO A 262 3.26 -11.93 -14.70
N ASP A 263 2.96 -10.65 -14.50
CA ASP A 263 1.61 -10.13 -14.26
C ASP A 263 1.57 -8.62 -14.52
N PRO A 264 0.74 -8.12 -15.44
CA PRO A 264 0.66 -6.69 -15.74
C PRO A 264 0.04 -5.85 -14.59
N ILE A 265 -0.57 -6.50 -13.60
CA ILE A 265 -1.11 -5.86 -12.41
C ILE A 265 -0.33 -6.38 -11.19
N THR A 266 0.95 -6.02 -11.13
CA THR A 266 1.82 -6.19 -9.96
C THR A 266 1.55 -5.03 -9.02
N THR A 267 0.93 -5.31 -7.87
CA THR A 267 0.29 -4.28 -7.05
C THR A 267 1.07 -3.89 -5.80
N ASN A 268 1.82 -4.83 -5.19
CA ASN A 268 2.50 -4.51 -3.93
C ASN A 268 3.73 -5.39 -3.73
N ILE A 269 4.61 -4.95 -2.83
CA ILE A 269 5.83 -5.64 -2.41
C ILE A 269 6.03 -5.43 -0.91
N CYS A 270 6.39 -6.48 -0.18
CA CYS A 270 6.96 -6.37 1.16
C CYS A 270 8.19 -7.27 1.31
N PHE A 271 8.98 -7.01 2.34
CA PHE A 271 10.20 -7.77 2.60
C PHE A 271 10.08 -8.60 3.86
N GLY A 272 10.60 -9.82 3.82
CA GLY A 272 10.61 -10.74 4.93
C GLY A 272 11.74 -11.75 4.88
N GLY A 273 11.62 -12.82 5.68
CA GLY A 273 12.68 -13.78 5.92
C GLY A 273 13.73 -13.27 6.90
N PRO A 274 14.67 -14.14 7.36
CA PRO A 274 15.61 -13.81 8.44
C PRO A 274 16.46 -12.55 8.18
N GLU A 275 16.84 -12.34 6.92
CA GLU A 275 17.69 -11.20 6.50
C GLU A 275 16.91 -10.13 5.74
N LEU A 276 15.58 -10.19 5.71
CA LEU A 276 14.70 -9.32 4.91
C LEU A 276 15.04 -9.33 3.40
N LYS A 277 15.63 -10.41 2.91
CA LYS A 277 16.03 -10.58 1.50
C LYS A 277 15.01 -11.34 0.66
N THR A 278 13.88 -11.73 1.23
CA THR A 278 12.78 -12.29 0.46
C THR A 278 11.75 -11.19 0.20
N ALA A 279 11.58 -10.83 -1.06
CA ALA A 279 10.49 -9.97 -1.49
C ALA A 279 9.24 -10.82 -1.72
N PHE A 280 8.15 -10.51 -1.04
CA PHE A 280 6.82 -11.06 -1.30
C PHE A 280 6.04 -10.06 -2.14
N ILE A 281 5.59 -10.49 -3.31
CA ILE A 281 5.00 -9.61 -4.32
C ILE A 281 3.60 -10.12 -4.68
N THR A 282 2.62 -9.23 -4.69
CA THR A 282 1.25 -9.53 -5.11
C THR A 282 1.08 -9.33 -6.61
N LEU A 283 0.59 -10.39 -7.28
CA LEU A 283 0.28 -10.44 -8.70
C LEU A 283 -1.24 -10.51 -8.84
N SER A 284 -1.88 -9.35 -8.88
CA SER A 284 -3.32 -9.24 -8.57
C SER A 284 -4.22 -9.57 -9.74
N TRP A 285 -3.76 -9.39 -11.00
CA TRP A 285 -4.48 -9.82 -12.19
C TRP A 285 -4.78 -11.32 -12.20
N THR A 286 -3.76 -12.11 -11.82
CA THR A 286 -3.83 -13.57 -11.82
C THR A 286 -4.08 -14.18 -10.43
N GLY A 287 -4.23 -13.33 -9.40
CA GLY A 287 -4.56 -13.76 -8.03
C GLY A 287 -3.47 -14.60 -7.38
N ARG A 288 -2.21 -14.13 -7.41
CA ARG A 288 -1.05 -14.86 -6.87
C ARG A 288 -0.26 -14.03 -5.86
N LEU A 289 0.35 -14.72 -4.90
CA LEU A 289 1.46 -14.24 -4.08
C LEU A 289 2.72 -14.98 -4.52
N VAL A 290 3.80 -14.26 -4.79
CA VAL A 290 5.09 -14.85 -5.16
C VAL A 290 6.19 -14.39 -4.22
N ALA A 291 7.24 -15.22 -4.09
CA ALA A 291 8.46 -14.90 -3.38
C ALA A 291 9.62 -14.78 -4.37
N VAL A 292 10.47 -13.77 -4.15
CA VAL A 292 11.65 -13.50 -4.99
C VAL A 292 12.83 -13.22 -4.07
N ASP A 293 14.00 -13.79 -4.37
CA ASP A 293 15.23 -13.44 -3.67
C ASP A 293 15.68 -12.04 -4.14
N TRP A 294 15.66 -11.10 -3.20
CA TRP A 294 15.96 -9.69 -3.49
C TRP A 294 17.41 -9.36 -3.20
N PRO A 295 18.08 -8.59 -4.06
CA PRO A 295 19.55 -8.40 -3.94
C PRO A 295 19.96 -7.58 -2.72
N VAL A 296 19.11 -6.68 -2.25
CA VAL A 296 19.34 -5.82 -1.08
C VAL A 296 18.26 -6.10 -0.04
N PRO A 297 18.61 -6.23 1.25
CA PRO A 297 17.61 -6.40 2.29
C PRO A 297 16.54 -5.31 2.25
N GLY A 298 15.31 -5.65 2.56
CA GLY A 298 14.25 -4.66 2.78
C GLY A 298 14.52 -3.82 4.03
N LEU A 299 13.94 -2.63 4.07
CA LEU A 299 13.93 -1.81 5.28
C LEU A 299 13.06 -2.48 6.35
N ARG A 300 13.60 -2.60 7.56
CA ARG A 300 12.82 -3.09 8.70
C ARG A 300 11.79 -2.05 9.12
N LEU A 301 10.52 -2.42 9.06
CA LEU A 301 9.44 -1.56 9.51
C LEU A 301 9.30 -1.58 11.04
N ASN A 302 8.79 -0.51 11.62
CA ASN A 302 8.79 -0.25 13.06
C ASN A 302 8.09 -1.33 13.90
N TYR A 303 7.00 -1.88 13.46
CA TYR A 303 6.21 -2.87 14.22
C TYR A 303 6.21 -4.26 13.58
N ALA A 304 6.90 -4.45 12.46
CA ALA A 304 7.06 -5.75 11.83
C ALA A 304 7.94 -6.67 12.74
N ARG A 305 7.36 -7.72 13.29
CA ARG A 305 8.02 -8.70 14.17
C ARG A 305 7.81 -10.10 13.63
#